data_7e1571c02048d06b75e9107800a4d490
#
_entry.id   7e1571c02048d06b75e9107800a4d490
#
_cell.length_a   1.000
_cell.length_b   1.000
_cell.length_c   1.000
_cell.angle_alpha   90.00
_cell.angle_beta   90.00
_cell.angle_gamma   90.00
#
_symmetry.space_group_name_H-M   'P 1'
#
loop_
_entity.id
_entity.type
_entity.pdbx_description
1 polymer ?
#
loop_
_entity_poly.entity_id
_entity_poly.type
_entity_poly.pdbx_seq_one_letter_code
_entity_poly.pdbx_strand_id
1 'polypeptide(L)'
;MKKSAIILGAGPIGLVTGWLMSKKGWKVEIYEKNSVVGGMCRSWKWKDFILDTGPHIFHTPDKNLWNFWKKNFGDLLVEGEYWAKNTYNEDFQNLYDYPLSFESIKRFPNQYKKKIDSELEKLKKKSSKISTNFDEHVKSQVGETLTKMFFTNYPQKIWGIETKNMTSEWAPKRIKFRDKILPFFSGEFTAVGKYGTG
;
A
#
# COMPACT_ATOMS: atom_id res chain seq x y z
N MET A 1 5.77 -35.98 25.33
CA MET A 1 6.52 -35.73 24.08
C MET A 1 6.56 -34.25 23.83
N LYS A 2 7.70 -33.65 23.45
CA LYS A 2 7.75 -32.26 23.01
C LYS A 2 7.01 -32.14 21.69
N LYS A 3 6.14 -31.16 21.57
CA LYS A 3 5.46 -30.84 20.29
C LYS A 3 6.49 -30.39 19.25
N SER A 4 6.34 -30.84 18.01
CA SER A 4 7.22 -30.43 16.90
C SER A 4 6.40 -29.94 15.73
N ALA A 5 7.01 -29.04 14.92
CA ALA A 5 6.42 -28.52 13.70
C ALA A 5 7.49 -28.36 12.61
N ILE A 6 7.09 -28.62 11.38
CA ILE A 6 7.86 -28.34 10.18
C ILE A 6 7.15 -27.22 9.42
N ILE A 7 7.89 -26.18 9.02
CA ILE A 7 7.38 -25.06 8.27
C ILE A 7 8.09 -25.04 6.92
N LEU A 8 7.33 -24.97 5.85
CA LEU A 8 7.84 -24.86 4.49
C LEU A 8 7.78 -23.41 4.03
N GLY A 9 8.96 -22.82 3.82
CA GLY A 9 9.15 -21.44 3.42
C GLY A 9 9.54 -20.53 4.59
N ALA A 10 10.68 -19.84 4.43
CA ALA A 10 11.20 -18.85 5.39
C ALA A 10 10.89 -17.40 4.96
N GLY A 11 9.72 -17.15 4.42
CA GLY A 11 9.17 -15.80 4.28
C GLY A 11 8.71 -15.24 5.64
N PRO A 12 8.23 -13.99 5.73
CA PRO A 12 7.83 -13.34 6.99
C PRO A 12 6.85 -14.18 7.81
N ILE A 13 5.85 -14.78 7.16
CA ILE A 13 4.85 -15.61 7.83
C ILE A 13 5.49 -16.85 8.45
N GLY A 14 6.33 -17.57 7.68
CA GLY A 14 7.00 -18.77 8.16
C GLY A 14 7.95 -18.48 9.32
N LEU A 15 8.74 -17.41 9.21
CA LEU A 15 9.68 -16.99 10.26
C LEU A 15 8.96 -16.57 11.54
N VAL A 16 7.93 -15.73 11.46
CA VAL A 16 7.16 -15.28 12.63
C VAL A 16 6.41 -16.45 13.29
N THR A 17 5.80 -17.34 12.49
CA THR A 17 5.12 -18.53 13.00
C THR A 17 6.11 -19.41 13.74
N GLY A 18 7.25 -19.73 13.13
CA GLY A 18 8.29 -20.55 13.76
C GLY A 18 8.81 -19.96 15.06
N TRP A 19 9.07 -18.66 15.07
CA TRP A 19 9.50 -17.94 16.26
C TRP A 19 8.46 -17.97 17.39
N LEU A 20 7.20 -17.72 17.09
CA LEU A 20 6.12 -17.77 18.09
C LEU A 20 5.89 -19.19 18.64
N MET A 21 6.00 -20.22 17.79
CA MET A 21 5.90 -21.60 18.21
C MET A 21 7.09 -22.02 19.09
N SER A 22 8.30 -21.62 18.72
CA SER A 22 9.51 -21.90 19.53
C SER A 22 9.42 -21.27 20.92
N LYS A 23 8.89 -20.04 21.04
CA LYS A 23 8.61 -19.40 22.34
C LYS A 23 7.60 -20.17 23.20
N LYS A 24 6.74 -20.98 22.59
CA LYS A 24 5.81 -21.88 23.28
C LYS A 24 6.39 -23.27 23.56
N GLY A 25 7.69 -23.45 23.37
CA GLY A 25 8.42 -24.70 23.66
C GLY A 25 8.30 -25.78 22.59
N TRP A 26 7.83 -25.45 21.39
CA TRP A 26 7.82 -26.40 20.27
C TRP A 26 9.22 -26.54 19.68
N LYS A 27 9.57 -27.74 19.22
CA LYS A 27 10.69 -27.96 18.33
C LYS A 27 10.25 -27.55 16.92
N VAL A 28 10.89 -26.52 16.32
CA VAL A 28 10.50 -26.00 14.99
C VAL A 28 11.67 -26.18 14.04
N GLU A 29 11.36 -26.69 12.85
CA GLU A 29 12.28 -26.77 11.72
C GLU A 29 11.66 -26.01 10.55
N ILE A 30 12.45 -25.12 9.90
CA ILE A 30 11.99 -24.32 8.75
C ILE A 30 12.84 -24.71 7.55
N TYR A 31 12.18 -25.08 6.46
CA TYR A 31 12.83 -25.42 5.18
C TYR A 31 12.58 -24.31 4.16
N GLU A 32 13.63 -23.74 3.63
CA GLU A 32 13.60 -22.70 2.59
C GLU A 32 14.29 -23.19 1.32
N LYS A 33 13.65 -22.99 0.16
CA LYS A 33 14.20 -23.42 -1.13
C LYS A 33 15.36 -22.55 -1.62
N ASN A 34 15.42 -21.28 -1.19
CA ASN A 34 16.48 -20.37 -1.56
C ASN A 34 17.59 -20.38 -0.51
N SER A 35 18.77 -19.88 -0.87
CA SER A 35 19.89 -19.74 0.04
C SER A 35 19.72 -18.61 1.06
N VAL A 36 18.70 -17.76 0.92
CA VAL A 36 18.42 -16.59 1.75
C VAL A 36 16.97 -16.60 2.20
N VAL A 37 16.75 -16.31 3.48
CA VAL A 37 15.41 -16.17 4.08
C VAL A 37 14.79 -14.81 3.75
N GLY A 38 13.53 -14.57 4.16
CA GLY A 38 12.82 -13.29 4.00
C GLY A 38 11.77 -13.30 2.88
N GLY A 39 11.82 -14.26 1.96
CA GLY A 39 10.81 -14.36 0.87
C GLY A 39 10.74 -13.08 0.04
N MET A 40 9.52 -12.54 -0.12
CA MET A 40 9.31 -11.28 -0.85
C MET A 40 9.81 -10.04 -0.10
N CYS A 41 10.00 -10.12 1.21
CA CYS A 41 10.51 -9.00 2.02
C CYS A 41 12.04 -8.96 2.13
N ARG A 42 12.74 -9.86 1.42
CA ARG A 42 14.20 -9.89 1.48
C ARG A 42 14.83 -8.65 0.84
N SER A 43 15.94 -8.22 1.41
CA SER A 43 16.84 -7.22 0.84
C SER A 43 18.11 -7.87 0.32
N TRP A 44 18.82 -7.18 -0.58
CA TRP A 44 20.15 -7.59 -1.02
C TRP A 44 21.07 -6.38 -1.13
N LYS A 45 22.35 -6.62 -0.93
CA LYS A 45 23.36 -5.58 -1.05
C LYS A 45 23.86 -5.48 -2.50
N TRP A 46 23.89 -4.27 -3.02
CA TRP A 46 24.53 -3.95 -4.29
C TRP A 46 25.47 -2.75 -4.07
N LYS A 47 26.79 -2.99 -4.09
CA LYS A 47 27.80 -2.02 -3.69
C LYS A 47 27.51 -1.49 -2.27
N ASP A 48 27.33 -0.19 -2.12
CA ASP A 48 27.01 0.47 -0.84
C ASP A 48 25.49 0.64 -0.59
N PHE A 49 24.67 0.12 -1.50
CA PHE A 49 23.22 0.21 -1.40
C PHE A 49 22.59 -1.08 -0.90
N ILE A 50 21.52 -0.93 -0.13
CA ILE A 50 20.62 -2.02 0.25
C ILE A 50 19.36 -1.85 -0.60
N LEU A 51 19.03 -2.90 -1.36
CA LEU A 51 17.90 -2.91 -2.28
C LEU A 51 16.88 -3.93 -1.81
N ASP A 52 15.62 -3.53 -1.81
CA ASP A 52 14.48 -4.41 -1.53
C ASP A 52 13.82 -4.87 -2.84
N THR A 53 13.08 -5.95 -2.81
CA THR A 53 12.30 -6.45 -3.96
C THR A 53 11.24 -5.44 -4.42
N GLY A 54 10.85 -4.53 -3.54
CA GLY A 54 9.95 -3.41 -3.75
C GLY A 54 9.88 -2.59 -2.47
N PRO A 55 9.22 -1.43 -2.45
CA PRO A 55 9.11 -0.65 -1.23
C PRO A 55 8.29 -1.42 -0.20
N HIS A 56 8.92 -1.79 0.91
CA HIS A 56 8.28 -2.46 2.04
C HIS A 56 8.18 -1.49 3.20
N ILE A 57 6.96 -1.03 3.46
CA ILE A 57 6.66 -0.14 4.56
C ILE A 57 5.76 -0.90 5.52
N PHE A 58 6.24 -1.11 6.74
CA PHE A 58 5.38 -1.60 7.80
C PHE A 58 4.40 -0.49 8.18
N HIS A 59 3.11 -0.78 8.12
CA HIS A 59 2.06 0.15 8.52
C HIS A 59 0.89 -0.59 9.16
N THR A 60 0.31 0.00 10.19
CA THR A 60 -0.85 -0.57 10.89
C THR A 60 -1.59 0.51 11.70
N PRO A 61 -2.92 0.49 11.74
CA PRO A 61 -3.72 1.26 12.70
C PRO A 61 -3.80 0.55 14.08
N ASP A 62 -3.38 -0.71 14.18
CA ASP A 62 -3.47 -1.50 15.41
C ASP A 62 -2.29 -1.20 16.33
N LYS A 63 -2.58 -0.51 17.44
CA LYS A 63 -1.60 -0.16 18.47
C LYS A 63 -0.94 -1.38 19.13
N ASN A 64 -1.65 -2.50 19.28
CA ASN A 64 -1.08 -3.69 19.89
C ASN A 64 -0.05 -4.34 18.97
N LEU A 65 -0.38 -4.42 17.68
CA LEU A 65 0.55 -4.91 16.66
C LEU A 65 1.78 -3.99 16.56
N TRP A 66 1.58 -2.68 16.57
CA TRP A 66 2.67 -1.71 16.59
C TRP A 66 3.58 -1.89 17.81
N ASN A 67 3.00 -1.98 19.03
CA ASN A 67 3.77 -2.19 20.26
C ASN A 67 4.54 -3.53 20.23
N PHE A 68 3.93 -4.58 19.68
CA PHE A 68 4.61 -5.86 19.49
C PHE A 68 5.86 -5.71 18.60
N TRP A 69 5.74 -5.02 17.46
CA TRP A 69 6.86 -4.78 16.57
C TRP A 69 7.94 -3.93 17.22
N LYS A 70 7.57 -2.84 17.86
CA LYS A 70 8.54 -1.98 18.58
C LYS A 70 9.28 -2.72 19.68
N LYS A 71 8.58 -3.52 20.46
CA LYS A 71 9.20 -4.30 21.54
C LYS A 71 10.22 -5.32 21.04
N ASN A 72 9.99 -5.93 19.89
CA ASN A 72 10.81 -7.03 19.42
C ASN A 72 11.85 -6.60 18.37
N PHE A 73 11.61 -5.50 17.64
CA PHE A 73 12.40 -5.07 16.49
C PHE A 73 12.66 -3.56 16.45
N GLY A 74 12.36 -2.82 17.53
CA GLY A 74 12.41 -1.35 17.53
C GLY A 74 13.76 -0.77 17.11
N ASP A 75 14.86 -1.40 17.51
CA ASP A 75 16.22 -0.97 17.14
C ASP A 75 16.53 -1.11 15.64
N LEU A 76 15.73 -1.92 14.94
CA LEU A 76 15.83 -2.18 13.50
C LEU A 76 14.87 -1.35 12.67
N LEU A 77 13.99 -0.56 13.30
CA LEU A 77 12.96 0.23 12.66
C LEU A 77 13.29 1.73 12.67
N VAL A 78 12.98 2.39 11.57
CA VAL A 78 12.96 3.85 11.45
C VAL A 78 11.52 4.28 11.26
N GLU A 79 10.97 4.94 12.28
CA GLU A 79 9.62 5.49 12.23
C GLU A 79 9.60 6.73 11.32
N GLY A 80 8.52 6.92 10.59
CA GLY A 80 8.38 8.08 9.74
C GLY A 80 7.10 8.08 8.92
N GLU A 81 6.83 9.21 8.30
CA GLU A 81 5.69 9.38 7.40
C GLU A 81 6.10 9.04 5.97
N TYR A 82 5.22 8.35 5.25
CA TYR A 82 5.41 8.08 3.83
C TYR A 82 4.58 9.02 2.98
N TRP A 83 5.27 9.82 2.15
CA TRP A 83 4.67 10.76 1.22
C TRP A 83 4.79 10.22 -0.20
N ALA A 84 3.69 10.14 -0.91
CA ALA A 84 3.67 9.66 -2.28
C ALA A 84 3.20 10.75 -3.25
N LYS A 85 3.75 10.71 -4.45
CA LYS A 85 3.32 11.56 -5.57
C LYS A 85 3.17 10.72 -6.82
N ASN A 86 2.17 11.07 -7.62
CA ASN A 86 1.94 10.47 -8.93
C ASN A 86 1.96 11.53 -10.02
N THR A 87 2.26 11.10 -11.22
CA THR A 87 2.13 11.93 -12.43
C THR A 87 1.09 11.32 -13.36
N TYR A 88 0.50 12.16 -14.21
CA TYR A 88 -0.38 11.72 -15.28
C TYR A 88 0.38 11.67 -16.60
N ASN A 89 0.12 10.67 -17.46
CA ASN A 89 0.90 10.44 -18.68
C ASN A 89 0.90 11.58 -19.69
N GLU A 90 -0.18 12.38 -19.74
CA GLU A 90 -0.27 13.55 -20.61
C GLU A 90 0.36 14.80 -19.98
N ASP A 91 0.77 14.72 -18.70
CA ASP A 91 1.34 15.82 -17.92
C ASP A 91 2.39 15.29 -16.93
N PHE A 92 3.33 14.48 -17.44
CA PHE A 92 4.34 13.79 -16.63
C PHE A 92 5.38 14.74 -16.00
N GLN A 93 5.40 16.01 -16.34
CA GLN A 93 6.27 17.01 -15.72
C GLN A 93 5.74 17.51 -14.38
N ASN A 94 4.43 17.29 -14.10
CA ASN A 94 3.82 17.65 -12.84
C ASN A 94 3.66 16.44 -11.94
N LEU A 95 4.02 16.60 -10.67
CA LEU A 95 3.85 15.62 -9.63
C LEU A 95 2.68 16.05 -8.73
N TYR A 96 1.66 15.20 -8.65
CA TYR A 96 0.48 15.42 -7.84
C TYR A 96 0.55 14.59 -6.55
N ASP A 97 0.15 15.20 -5.44
CA ASP A 97 0.12 14.51 -4.15
C ASP A 97 -0.86 13.33 -4.19
N TYR A 98 -0.46 12.19 -3.64
CA TYR A 98 -1.25 10.97 -3.57
C TYR A 98 -1.20 10.38 -2.15
N PRO A 99 -2.33 9.92 -1.56
CA PRO A 99 -3.70 9.89 -2.09
C PRO A 99 -4.29 11.28 -2.37
N LEU A 100 -5.20 11.33 -3.34
CA LEU A 100 -5.82 12.58 -3.77
C LEU A 100 -6.61 13.26 -2.65
N SER A 101 -6.60 14.60 -2.67
CA SER A 101 -7.38 15.44 -1.78
C SER A 101 -7.99 16.63 -2.53
N PHE A 102 -9.03 17.25 -1.97
CA PHE A 102 -9.56 18.51 -2.50
C PHE A 102 -8.49 19.62 -2.52
N GLU A 103 -7.57 19.60 -1.57
CA GLU A 103 -6.45 20.53 -1.55
C GLU A 103 -5.46 20.30 -2.69
N SER A 104 -5.15 19.04 -3.03
CA SER A 104 -4.25 18.72 -4.15
C SER A 104 -4.87 19.10 -5.51
N ILE A 105 -6.20 18.93 -5.67
CA ILE A 105 -6.90 19.33 -6.90
C ILE A 105 -6.79 20.83 -7.18
N LYS A 106 -6.77 21.67 -6.15
CA LYS A 106 -6.61 23.12 -6.33
C LYS A 106 -5.31 23.50 -7.06
N ARG A 107 -4.31 22.62 -7.04
CA ARG A 107 -3.00 22.81 -7.69
C ARG A 107 -2.94 22.25 -9.11
N PHE A 108 -4.01 21.63 -9.60
CA PHE A 108 -4.04 21.09 -10.96
C PHE A 108 -4.12 22.22 -12.01
N PRO A 109 -3.58 21.99 -13.23
CA PRO A 109 -3.75 22.91 -14.34
C PRO A 109 -5.24 23.20 -14.60
N ASN A 110 -5.55 24.44 -14.99
CA ASN A 110 -6.93 24.91 -15.14
C ASN A 110 -7.77 24.06 -16.10
N GLN A 111 -7.16 23.47 -17.12
CA GLN A 111 -7.84 22.60 -18.08
C GLN A 111 -8.46 21.35 -17.40
N TYR A 112 -7.74 20.75 -16.44
CA TYR A 112 -8.24 19.60 -15.68
C TYR A 112 -9.20 20.03 -14.57
N LYS A 113 -8.85 21.10 -13.86
CA LYS A 113 -9.60 21.58 -12.70
C LYS A 113 -11.06 21.86 -13.02
N LYS A 114 -11.34 22.66 -14.05
CA LYS A 114 -12.72 22.99 -14.46
C LYS A 114 -13.57 21.74 -14.72
N LYS A 115 -12.98 20.74 -15.38
CA LYS A 115 -13.65 19.48 -15.69
C LYS A 115 -13.90 18.65 -14.44
N ILE A 116 -12.89 18.52 -13.57
CA ILE A 116 -12.98 17.79 -12.30
C ILE A 116 -14.05 18.42 -11.40
N ASP A 117 -14.03 19.75 -11.22
CA ASP A 117 -15.02 20.45 -10.40
C ASP A 117 -16.44 20.20 -10.90
N SER A 118 -16.67 20.27 -12.22
CA SER A 118 -17.99 19.98 -12.83
C SER A 118 -18.41 18.53 -12.60
N GLU A 119 -17.50 17.56 -12.68
CA GLU A 119 -17.78 16.14 -12.43
C GLU A 119 -18.11 15.89 -10.96
N LEU A 120 -17.34 16.44 -10.03
CA LEU A 120 -17.57 16.30 -8.59
C LEU A 120 -18.91 16.94 -8.15
N GLU A 121 -19.29 18.09 -8.70
CA GLU A 121 -20.60 18.70 -8.42
C GLU A 121 -21.77 17.83 -8.92
N LYS A 122 -21.62 17.16 -10.05
CA LYS A 122 -22.63 16.21 -10.55
C LYS A 122 -22.76 14.98 -9.65
N LEU A 123 -21.63 14.49 -9.09
CA LEU A 123 -21.61 13.34 -8.20
C LEU A 123 -22.31 13.63 -6.87
N LYS A 124 -22.16 14.82 -6.29
CA LYS A 124 -22.88 15.22 -5.07
C LYS A 124 -24.40 15.11 -5.17
N LYS A 125 -24.95 15.24 -6.38
CA LYS A 125 -26.39 15.21 -6.66
C LYS A 125 -26.92 13.81 -6.98
N LYS A 126 -26.03 12.80 -7.13
CA LYS A 126 -26.42 11.42 -7.44
C LYS A 126 -26.43 10.56 -6.18
N SER A 127 -27.47 9.76 -5.98
CA SER A 127 -27.42 8.67 -5.00
C SER A 127 -26.40 7.63 -5.43
N SER A 128 -25.64 7.08 -4.48
CA SER A 128 -24.66 6.03 -4.75
C SER A 128 -25.35 4.77 -5.30
N LYS A 129 -25.06 4.42 -6.55
CA LYS A 129 -25.43 3.11 -7.10
C LYS A 129 -24.41 2.08 -6.61
N ILE A 130 -24.87 0.86 -6.39
CA ILE A 130 -23.98 -0.29 -6.14
C ILE A 130 -23.16 -0.49 -7.42
N SER A 131 -21.86 -0.35 -7.30
CA SER A 131 -20.93 -0.55 -8.42
C SER A 131 -20.55 -2.01 -8.54
N THR A 132 -20.57 -2.56 -9.75
CA THR A 132 -20.28 -3.98 -10.01
C THR A 132 -18.78 -4.25 -10.13
N ASN A 133 -18.01 -3.25 -10.57
CA ASN A 133 -16.58 -3.36 -10.79
C ASN A 133 -15.82 -2.14 -10.24
N PHE A 134 -14.50 -2.26 -10.20
CA PHE A 134 -13.59 -1.22 -9.69
C PHE A 134 -13.73 0.10 -10.46
N ASP A 135 -13.75 0.06 -11.78
CA ASP A 135 -13.81 1.25 -12.63
C ASP A 135 -15.07 2.09 -12.37
N GLU A 136 -16.24 1.44 -12.34
CA GLU A 136 -17.51 2.10 -11.99
C GLU A 136 -17.50 2.65 -10.57
N HIS A 137 -16.95 1.90 -9.61
CA HIS A 137 -16.85 2.36 -8.24
C HIS A 137 -16.03 3.65 -8.16
N VAL A 138 -14.83 3.67 -8.76
CA VAL A 138 -13.95 4.85 -8.73
C VAL A 138 -14.61 6.04 -9.41
N LYS A 139 -15.18 5.85 -10.59
CA LYS A 139 -15.92 6.90 -11.31
C LYS A 139 -17.06 7.49 -10.48
N SER A 140 -17.74 6.67 -9.71
CA SER A 140 -18.81 7.14 -8.81
C SER A 140 -18.30 7.98 -7.63
N GLN A 141 -17.03 7.86 -7.26
CA GLN A 141 -16.44 8.58 -6.14
C GLN A 141 -15.70 9.86 -6.57
N VAL A 142 -14.94 9.79 -7.66
CA VAL A 142 -14.00 10.86 -8.04
C VAL A 142 -14.26 11.44 -9.44
N GLY A 143 -15.18 10.88 -10.21
CA GLY A 143 -15.47 11.30 -11.59
C GLY A 143 -14.55 10.66 -12.63
N GLU A 144 -14.90 10.85 -13.89
CA GLU A 144 -14.23 10.25 -15.05
C GLU A 144 -12.78 10.73 -15.20
N THR A 145 -12.56 12.05 -15.06
CA THR A 145 -11.26 12.67 -15.26
C THR A 145 -10.23 12.16 -14.26
N LEU A 146 -10.54 12.18 -12.96
CA LEU A 146 -9.62 11.68 -11.94
C LEU A 146 -9.44 10.16 -12.03
N THR A 147 -10.48 9.42 -12.41
CA THR A 147 -10.35 7.98 -12.66
C THR A 147 -9.32 7.71 -13.74
N LYS A 148 -9.43 8.36 -14.89
CA LYS A 148 -8.46 8.21 -16.00
C LYS A 148 -7.04 8.61 -15.57
N MET A 149 -6.90 9.72 -14.84
CA MET A 149 -5.58 10.23 -14.45
C MET A 149 -4.86 9.33 -13.44
N PHE A 150 -5.56 8.78 -12.44
CA PHE A 150 -4.91 8.14 -11.28
C PHE A 150 -5.30 6.69 -11.04
N PHE A 151 -6.46 6.24 -11.55
CA PHE A 151 -7.04 4.95 -11.14
C PHE A 151 -7.24 3.96 -12.29
N THR A 152 -6.82 4.28 -13.52
CA THR A 152 -6.88 3.34 -14.65
C THR A 152 -5.55 2.67 -14.88
N ASN A 153 -4.53 3.40 -15.29
CA ASN A 153 -3.26 2.83 -15.76
C ASN A 153 -2.46 2.15 -14.64
N TYR A 154 -2.39 2.76 -13.46
CA TYR A 154 -1.60 2.22 -12.35
C TYR A 154 -2.16 0.89 -11.82
N PRO A 155 -3.47 0.74 -11.51
CA PRO A 155 -4.03 -0.56 -11.15
C PRO A 155 -3.87 -1.62 -12.23
N GLN A 156 -4.10 -1.28 -13.50
CA GLN A 156 -3.89 -2.22 -14.62
C GLN A 156 -2.44 -2.71 -14.69
N LYS A 157 -1.47 -1.82 -14.51
CA LYS A 157 -0.04 -2.19 -14.49
C LYS A 157 0.28 -3.15 -13.32
N ILE A 158 -0.26 -2.91 -12.13
CA ILE A 158 0.02 -3.72 -10.94
C ILE A 158 -0.66 -5.09 -11.03
N TRP A 159 -1.90 -5.15 -11.48
CA TRP A 159 -2.70 -6.37 -11.44
C TRP A 159 -2.74 -7.14 -12.76
N GLY A 160 -2.24 -6.55 -13.87
CA GLY A 160 -2.22 -7.18 -15.18
C GLY A 160 -3.60 -7.40 -15.83
N ILE A 161 -4.66 -6.77 -15.28
CA ILE A 161 -6.03 -6.84 -15.79
C ILE A 161 -6.66 -5.46 -15.89
N GLU A 162 -7.60 -5.29 -16.78
CA GLU A 162 -8.33 -4.02 -16.92
C GLU A 162 -9.21 -3.72 -15.70
N THR A 163 -9.31 -2.46 -15.29
CA THR A 163 -10.05 -2.01 -14.11
C THR A 163 -11.54 -2.38 -14.14
N LYS A 164 -12.13 -2.46 -15.33
CA LYS A 164 -13.53 -2.93 -15.49
C LYS A 164 -13.73 -4.42 -15.15
N ASN A 165 -12.65 -5.22 -15.17
CA ASN A 165 -12.66 -6.65 -14.84
C ASN A 165 -12.24 -6.93 -13.38
N MET A 166 -11.93 -5.87 -12.60
CA MET A 166 -11.62 -5.97 -11.18
C MET A 166 -12.88 -5.85 -10.34
N THR A 167 -12.96 -6.61 -9.24
CA THR A 167 -14.06 -6.43 -8.26
C THR A 167 -13.99 -5.05 -7.58
N SER A 168 -15.16 -4.51 -7.21
CA SER A 168 -15.24 -3.26 -6.44
C SER A 168 -14.99 -3.42 -4.93
N GLU A 169 -14.95 -4.64 -4.42
CA GLU A 169 -14.94 -4.90 -2.96
C GLU A 169 -13.75 -4.30 -2.19
N TRP A 170 -12.58 -4.24 -2.81
CA TRP A 170 -11.40 -3.67 -2.17
C TRP A 170 -11.21 -2.16 -2.43
N ALA A 171 -11.92 -1.62 -3.42
CA ALA A 171 -11.80 -0.22 -3.84
C ALA A 171 -12.08 0.78 -2.70
N PRO A 172 -13.13 0.61 -1.85
CA PRO A 172 -13.42 1.55 -0.77
C PRO A 172 -12.29 1.71 0.25
N LYS A 173 -11.44 0.69 0.41
CA LYS A 173 -10.28 0.75 1.30
C LYS A 173 -9.11 1.55 0.72
N ARG A 174 -9.06 1.70 -0.60
CA ARG A 174 -7.95 2.33 -1.34
C ARG A 174 -8.28 3.73 -1.85
N ILE A 175 -9.55 4.01 -2.09
CA ILE A 175 -10.02 5.27 -2.69
C ILE A 175 -10.79 6.05 -1.64
N LYS A 176 -10.03 6.79 -0.82
CA LYS A 176 -10.62 7.78 0.09
C LYS A 176 -10.19 9.16 -0.38
N PHE A 177 -11.17 9.93 -0.85
CA PHE A 177 -10.95 11.34 -1.13
C PHE A 177 -10.77 12.09 0.19
N ARG A 178 -9.70 12.85 0.31
CA ARG A 178 -9.33 13.56 1.54
C ARG A 178 -9.58 15.06 1.40
N ASP A 179 -9.82 15.74 2.49
CA ASP A 179 -9.94 17.21 2.46
C ASP A 179 -8.57 17.87 2.29
N LYS A 180 -7.56 17.37 2.98
CA LYS A 180 -6.20 17.92 3.05
C LYS A 180 -5.17 16.95 2.48
N ILE A 181 -4.01 17.49 2.11
CA ILE A 181 -2.82 16.71 1.77
C ILE A 181 -2.26 16.12 3.06
N LEU A 182 -2.16 14.79 3.10
CA LEU A 182 -1.71 14.03 4.26
C LEU A 182 -0.77 12.91 3.79
N PRO A 183 0.08 12.38 4.67
CA PRO A 183 0.89 11.19 4.37
C PRO A 183 0.05 10.03 3.84
N PHE A 184 0.67 9.15 3.05
CA PHE A 184 -0.03 8.02 2.41
C PHE A 184 -0.79 7.17 3.44
N PHE A 185 -0.14 6.82 4.55
CA PHE A 185 -0.70 6.05 5.66
C PHE A 185 -1.14 6.93 6.84
N SER A 186 -1.75 8.08 6.55
CA SER A 186 -2.21 9.00 7.60
C SER A 186 -3.18 8.31 8.58
N GLY A 187 -2.89 8.46 9.87
CA GLY A 187 -3.63 7.80 10.95
C GLY A 187 -3.17 6.38 11.27
N GLU A 188 -2.10 5.91 10.64
CA GLU A 188 -1.47 4.63 10.94
C GLU A 188 -0.06 4.83 11.51
N PHE A 189 0.43 3.86 12.28
CA PHE A 189 1.83 3.77 12.65
C PHE A 189 2.62 3.25 11.45
N THR A 190 3.74 3.91 11.13
CA THR A 190 4.56 3.57 9.97
C THR A 190 6.03 3.49 10.30
N ALA A 191 6.72 2.51 9.74
CA ALA A 191 8.17 2.36 9.86
C ALA A 191 8.77 1.66 8.63
N VAL A 192 10.06 1.86 8.43
CA VAL A 192 10.87 1.10 7.46
C VAL A 192 12.02 0.41 8.19
N GLY A 193 12.56 -0.64 7.60
CA GLY A 193 13.74 -1.31 8.13
C GLY A 193 14.98 -0.41 8.02
N LYS A 194 15.75 -0.28 9.10
CA LYS A 194 16.98 0.53 9.15
C LYS A 194 18.06 0.02 8.19
N TYR A 195 18.07 -1.28 7.95
CA TYR A 195 19.05 -1.97 7.12
C TYR A 195 18.40 -2.73 5.96
N GLY A 196 17.29 -2.22 5.43
CA GLY A 196 16.42 -2.92 4.51
C GLY A 196 15.31 -3.67 5.26
N THR A 197 14.46 -4.38 4.53
CA THR A 197 13.27 -5.04 5.09
C THR A 197 13.43 -6.55 5.28
N GLY A 198 14.53 -7.14 4.82
CA GLY A 198 14.82 -8.57 4.91
C GLY A 198 16.07 -8.90 5.69
#